data_d5078a6053b7e9406ff1ea05b11c8a2d
#
_entry.id   d5078a6053b7e9406ff1ea05b11c8a2d
#
_cell.length_a   1.000
_cell.length_b   1.000
_cell.length_c   1.000
_cell.angle_alpha   90.00
_cell.angle_beta   90.00
_cell.angle_gamma   90.00
#
_symmetry.space_group_name_H-M   'P 1'
#
loop_
_entity.id
_entity.type
_entity.pdbx_description
1 polymer ?
#
loop_
_entity_poly.entity_id
_entity_poly.type
_entity_poly.pdbx_seq_one_letter_code
_entity_poly.pdbx_strand_id
1 'polypeptide(L)'
;MKSMKIYYYEENGELIQIDTVPITNNDFEIEAVNEDELLSKLNSKNIKVNDETEEQIRNIFDSADDYYDENLKKDDNSKFVIKHWVSNRSFGELIDMYDNEEIKVPDMQRPLVWDSYRSSRLIESIVMGLPIPPLFLLEVDNNVYEIIDGYQRLNTLFNYVKGKPWAGDKIGKKHIKSKLSKNLVIPSIRGKAFDDLNDDQKRIIKRSTIPLIEFKQLNPDNYTSKYLIFERINTGSEKLSSMQIRKALAYGTFIGGLYKEANNPEFIKLFSTSQLKKDLHVEAFLRILTISEVANDRFIPSQNGLENILNEYCEKNKEEILDDKVVEYIFEAVKELVDKFGYNNIFRRVNSEDEYEGLMNTSILESLVGAVVEQKNKNSGYIIEENRYKEIMKIIYNDSISGKKNNPFSYSTGTIESMKKRFSICKDIIRGE
;
A
#
# COMPACT_ATOMS: atom_id res chain seq x y z
N MET A 1 11.88 6.90 -25.51
CA MET A 1 11.11 7.68 -24.53
C MET A 1 12.05 8.75 -24.04
N LYS A 2 11.61 9.99 -24.02
CA LYS A 2 12.40 11.07 -23.43
C LYS A 2 12.17 11.03 -21.93
N SER A 3 13.18 11.36 -21.14
CA SER A 3 13.13 11.20 -19.70
C SER A 3 13.66 12.43 -18.97
N MET A 4 13.21 12.63 -17.77
CA MET A 4 13.71 13.62 -16.83
C MET A 4 14.43 12.88 -15.71
N LYS A 5 15.66 13.28 -15.40
CA LYS A 5 16.38 12.80 -14.22
C LYS A 5 16.15 13.75 -13.07
N ILE A 6 15.83 13.20 -11.91
CA ILE A 6 15.60 13.95 -10.68
C ILE A 6 16.77 13.70 -9.74
N TYR A 7 17.31 14.75 -9.15
CA TYR A 7 18.39 14.69 -8.19
C TYR A 7 17.90 15.20 -6.84
N TYR A 8 18.27 14.48 -5.80
CA TYR A 8 18.06 14.84 -4.41
C TYR A 8 19.38 15.22 -3.76
N TYR A 9 19.41 16.30 -2.96
CA TYR A 9 20.62 16.76 -2.28
C TYR A 9 20.83 15.98 -0.97
N GLU A 10 21.99 15.34 -0.86
CA GLU A 10 22.47 14.80 0.42
C GLU A 10 23.08 15.91 1.29
N GLU A 11 23.11 15.74 2.63
CA GLU A 11 23.71 16.73 3.56
C GLU A 11 25.17 17.03 3.27
N ASN A 12 25.89 16.14 2.62
CA ASN A 12 27.31 16.30 2.24
C ASN A 12 27.50 17.08 0.93
N GLY A 13 26.44 17.55 0.28
CA GLY A 13 26.53 18.28 -0.99
C GLY A 13 26.75 17.40 -2.22
N GLU A 14 26.66 16.07 -2.09
CA GLU A 14 26.65 15.15 -3.21
C GLU A 14 25.24 15.00 -3.78
N LEU A 15 25.14 15.06 -5.13
CA LEU A 15 23.89 14.88 -5.85
C LEU A 15 23.64 13.39 -6.06
N ILE A 16 22.54 12.89 -5.51
CA ILE A 16 22.09 11.51 -5.74
C ILE A 16 20.93 11.54 -6.74
N GLN A 17 21.08 10.83 -7.85
CA GLN A 17 19.96 10.61 -8.76
C GLN A 17 18.96 9.66 -8.11
N ILE A 18 17.74 10.16 -7.89
CA ILE A 18 16.69 9.39 -7.27
C ILE A 18 15.99 8.51 -8.29
N ASP A 19 15.56 9.09 -9.42
CA ASP A 19 14.80 8.32 -10.43
C ASP A 19 14.80 9.02 -11.80
N THR A 20 14.19 8.35 -12.78
CA THR A 20 14.02 8.83 -14.14
C THR A 20 12.53 8.78 -14.50
N VAL A 21 11.93 9.93 -14.79
CA VAL A 21 10.51 10.05 -15.13
C VAL A 21 10.35 10.24 -16.63
N PRO A 22 9.48 9.48 -17.32
CA PRO A 22 9.21 9.68 -18.74
C PRO A 22 8.44 10.99 -18.96
N ILE A 23 8.90 11.82 -19.89
CA ILE A 23 8.23 13.07 -20.26
C ILE A 23 8.09 13.20 -21.79
N THR A 24 7.19 14.08 -22.20
CA THR A 24 6.89 14.31 -23.63
C THR A 24 7.89 15.21 -24.34
N ASN A 25 8.68 15.99 -23.60
CA ASN A 25 9.65 16.95 -24.10
C ASN A 25 11.09 16.44 -24.01
N ASN A 26 12.07 17.28 -24.38
CA ASN A 26 13.51 16.89 -24.44
C ASN A 26 14.02 16.36 -23.11
N ASP A 27 14.99 15.43 -23.17
CA ASP A 27 15.69 14.98 -21.99
C ASP A 27 16.37 16.16 -21.29
N PHE A 28 16.18 16.28 -19.98
CA PHE A 28 16.82 17.29 -19.15
C PHE A 28 16.98 16.78 -17.72
N GLU A 29 17.85 17.43 -17.00
CA GLU A 29 18.12 17.15 -15.59
C GLU A 29 17.61 18.31 -14.76
N ILE A 30 16.90 18.01 -13.68
CA ILE A 30 16.43 18.99 -12.70
C ILE A 30 16.89 18.54 -11.33
N GLU A 31 17.58 19.44 -10.67
CA GLU A 31 17.93 19.34 -9.28
C GLU A 31 16.79 19.93 -8.45
N ALA A 32 16.22 19.14 -7.55
CA ALA A 32 15.17 19.56 -6.65
C ALA A 32 15.28 18.80 -5.34
N VAL A 33 15.04 19.48 -4.22
CA VAL A 33 15.08 18.89 -2.87
C VAL A 33 13.71 18.40 -2.40
N ASN A 34 12.65 18.76 -3.10
CA ASN A 34 11.29 18.33 -2.82
C ASN A 34 10.39 18.47 -4.06
N GLU A 35 9.20 17.85 -3.99
CA GLU A 35 8.18 17.88 -5.04
C GLU A 35 7.81 19.29 -5.48
N ASP A 36 7.63 20.18 -4.53
CA ASP A 36 7.18 21.56 -4.78
C ASP A 36 8.20 22.37 -5.58
N GLU A 37 9.48 22.23 -5.24
CA GLU A 37 10.57 22.85 -5.97
C GLU A 37 10.66 22.30 -7.40
N LEU A 38 10.49 20.98 -7.57
CA LEU A 38 10.48 20.35 -8.87
C LEU A 38 9.32 20.86 -9.73
N LEU A 39 8.12 20.90 -9.22
CA LEU A 39 6.93 21.38 -9.95
C LEU A 39 7.07 22.86 -10.30
N SER A 40 7.60 23.69 -9.39
CA SER A 40 7.89 25.11 -9.67
C SER A 40 8.92 25.26 -10.80
N LYS A 41 10.00 24.47 -10.80
CA LYS A 41 11.01 24.48 -11.86
C LYS A 41 10.45 23.99 -13.21
N LEU A 42 9.56 22.99 -13.20
CA LEU A 42 8.88 22.52 -14.41
C LEU A 42 7.94 23.58 -14.98
N ASN A 43 7.14 24.23 -14.13
CA ASN A 43 6.25 25.30 -14.52
C ASN A 43 7.02 26.50 -15.11
N SER A 44 8.16 26.89 -14.50
CA SER A 44 9.02 27.96 -15.02
C SER A 44 9.59 27.67 -16.41
N LYS A 45 9.70 26.39 -16.78
CA LYS A 45 10.12 25.92 -18.10
C LYS A 45 8.95 25.68 -19.07
N ASN A 46 7.72 26.03 -18.70
CA ASN A 46 6.49 25.75 -19.44
C ASN A 46 6.27 24.24 -19.75
N ILE A 47 6.74 23.36 -18.88
CA ILE A 47 6.55 21.92 -19.03
C ILE A 47 5.30 21.53 -18.25
N LYS A 48 4.25 21.18 -18.98
CA LYS A 48 3.02 20.64 -18.39
C LYS A 48 3.26 19.18 -18.01
N VAL A 49 3.01 18.88 -16.77
CA VAL A 49 3.03 17.53 -16.19
C VAL A 49 1.59 17.03 -16.16
N ASN A 50 1.35 15.80 -16.56
CA ASN A 50 0.02 15.20 -16.45
C ASN A 50 -0.11 14.52 -15.07
N ASP A 51 -1.34 14.21 -14.67
CA ASP A 51 -1.65 13.62 -13.35
C ASP A 51 -0.84 12.36 -13.05
N GLU A 52 -0.56 11.53 -14.07
CA GLU A 52 0.23 10.30 -13.92
C GLU A 52 1.71 10.61 -13.64
N THR A 53 2.26 11.61 -14.31
CA THR A 53 3.66 12.05 -14.10
C THR A 53 3.81 12.76 -12.75
N GLU A 54 2.83 13.54 -12.33
CA GLU A 54 2.79 14.18 -11.01
C GLU A 54 2.77 13.14 -9.90
N GLU A 55 1.96 12.09 -10.04
CA GLU A 55 1.90 10.99 -9.09
C GLU A 55 3.24 10.23 -9.02
N GLN A 56 3.91 10.01 -10.16
CA GLN A 56 5.25 9.42 -10.18
C GLN A 56 6.27 10.29 -9.46
N ILE A 57 6.24 11.60 -9.66
CA ILE A 57 7.11 12.56 -8.97
C ILE A 57 6.90 12.49 -7.46
N ARG A 58 5.65 12.50 -7.00
CA ARG A 58 5.32 12.39 -5.57
C ARG A 58 5.85 11.08 -4.96
N ASN A 59 5.60 9.96 -5.61
CA ASN A 59 6.07 8.66 -5.14
C ASN A 59 7.61 8.57 -5.06
N ILE A 60 8.32 9.28 -5.94
CA ILE A 60 9.79 9.34 -5.92
C ILE A 60 10.27 10.07 -4.66
N PHE A 61 9.69 11.23 -4.34
CA PHE A 61 10.11 12.00 -3.16
C PHE A 61 9.68 11.33 -1.86
N ASP A 62 8.49 10.72 -1.79
CA ASP A 62 8.07 9.92 -0.64
C ASP A 62 9.02 8.74 -0.40
N SER A 63 9.42 8.03 -1.47
CA SER A 63 10.38 6.93 -1.40
C SER A 63 11.80 7.41 -1.06
N ALA A 64 12.19 8.59 -1.53
CA ALA A 64 13.50 9.17 -1.25
C ALA A 64 13.62 9.62 0.22
N ASP A 65 12.55 10.16 0.79
CA ASP A 65 12.50 10.51 2.20
C ASP A 65 12.69 9.27 3.09
N ASP A 66 12.05 8.15 2.75
CA ASP A 66 12.24 6.89 3.46
C ASP A 66 13.68 6.37 3.33
N TYR A 67 14.28 6.43 2.13
CA TYR A 67 15.67 6.04 1.88
C TYR A 67 16.68 6.93 2.62
N TYR A 68 16.45 8.25 2.64
CA TYR A 68 17.31 9.20 3.31
C TYR A 68 17.34 8.97 4.82
N ASP A 69 16.20 8.72 5.43
CA ASP A 69 16.10 8.40 6.85
C ASP A 69 16.81 7.10 7.24
N GLU A 70 16.75 6.07 6.39
CA GLU A 70 17.47 4.82 6.60
C GLU A 70 19.00 5.01 6.54
N ASN A 71 19.50 5.94 5.71
CA ASN A 71 20.92 6.20 5.56
C ASN A 71 21.50 7.14 6.62
N LEU A 72 20.73 8.10 7.14
CA LEU A 72 21.13 8.96 8.26
C LEU A 72 21.34 8.17 9.56
N LYS A 73 20.69 7.03 9.70
CA LYS A 73 20.87 6.09 10.80
C LYS A 73 21.85 4.98 10.48
N LYS A 74 23.01 5.31 9.89
CA LYS A 74 24.17 4.39 9.82
C LYS A 74 24.78 4.03 11.18
N ASP A 75 24.05 4.19 12.25
CA ASP A 75 24.30 3.49 13.51
C ASP A 75 23.56 2.14 13.47
N ASP A 76 24.23 1.22 12.81
CA ASP A 76 24.46 -0.19 13.09
C ASP A 76 23.43 -0.83 14.04
N ASN A 77 22.63 -1.73 13.50
CA ASN A 77 22.13 -2.98 14.09
C ASN A 77 20.77 -3.47 13.59
N SER A 78 20.14 -2.89 12.60
CA SER A 78 18.95 -3.50 11.97
C SER A 78 19.28 -4.26 10.68
N LYS A 79 20.32 -5.10 10.73
CA LYS A 79 20.51 -6.07 9.64
C LYS A 79 19.40 -7.10 9.74
N PHE A 80 18.44 -7.03 8.81
CA PHE A 80 17.52 -8.14 8.61
C PHE A 80 18.32 -9.42 8.41
N VAL A 81 18.18 -10.35 9.33
CA VAL A 81 18.75 -11.68 9.17
C VAL A 81 17.62 -12.59 8.72
N ILE A 82 17.50 -12.72 7.40
CA ILE A 82 16.52 -13.58 6.75
C ILE A 82 17.27 -14.85 6.29
N LYS A 83 16.80 -16.00 6.74
CA LYS A 83 17.19 -17.28 6.16
C LYS A 83 16.17 -17.70 5.13
N HIS A 84 16.64 -18.28 4.05
CA HIS A 84 15.77 -18.91 3.06
C HIS A 84 16.32 -20.27 2.65
N TRP A 85 15.42 -21.14 2.26
CA TRP A 85 15.76 -22.44 1.69
C TRP A 85 14.75 -22.83 0.63
N VAL A 86 15.13 -23.75 -0.23
CA VAL A 86 14.28 -24.27 -1.27
C VAL A 86 13.95 -25.72 -0.94
N SER A 87 12.68 -26.02 -0.86
CA SER A 87 12.19 -27.40 -0.73
C SER A 87 11.27 -27.74 -1.92
N ASN A 88 11.07 -29.03 -2.15
CA ASN A 88 10.10 -29.50 -3.13
C ASN A 88 9.02 -30.30 -2.39
N ARG A 89 7.78 -29.87 -2.51
CA ARG A 89 6.65 -30.56 -1.91
C ARG A 89 5.68 -31.07 -2.98
N SER A 90 5.09 -32.22 -2.73
CA SER A 90 4.02 -32.70 -3.60
C SER A 90 2.77 -31.85 -3.40
N PHE A 91 1.94 -31.76 -4.44
CA PHE A 91 0.68 -31.05 -4.30
C PHE A 91 -0.27 -31.71 -3.29
N GLY A 92 -0.17 -33.04 -3.10
CA GLY A 92 -0.91 -33.73 -2.04
C GLY A 92 -0.54 -33.24 -0.66
N GLU A 93 0.76 -33.13 -0.38
CA GLU A 93 1.27 -32.61 0.89
C GLU A 93 0.87 -31.16 1.13
N LEU A 94 0.95 -30.30 0.11
CA LEU A 94 0.53 -28.90 0.21
C LEU A 94 -0.97 -28.76 0.48
N ILE A 95 -1.79 -29.62 -0.09
CA ILE A 95 -3.23 -29.65 0.17
C ILE A 95 -3.49 -30.04 1.63
N ASP A 96 -2.76 -31.04 2.13
CA ASP A 96 -2.89 -31.49 3.52
C ASP A 96 -2.41 -30.41 4.49
N MET A 97 -1.27 -29.74 4.22
CA MET A 97 -0.78 -28.59 5.00
C MET A 97 -1.79 -27.42 5.03
N TYR A 98 -2.45 -27.14 3.89
CA TYR A 98 -3.46 -26.10 3.80
C TYR A 98 -4.75 -26.48 4.55
N ASP A 99 -5.15 -27.74 4.49
CA ASP A 99 -6.34 -28.26 5.16
C ASP A 99 -6.15 -28.30 6.70
N ASN A 100 -4.91 -28.49 7.15
CA ASN A 100 -4.52 -28.51 8.57
C ASN A 100 -4.14 -27.13 9.13
N GLU A 101 -4.33 -26.06 8.36
CA GLU A 101 -3.99 -24.67 8.73
C GLU A 101 -2.50 -24.43 9.00
N GLU A 102 -1.62 -25.33 8.53
CA GLU A 102 -0.17 -25.13 8.55
C GLU A 102 0.27 -24.05 7.56
N ILE A 103 -0.49 -23.88 6.45
CA ILE A 103 -0.35 -22.75 5.54
C ILE A 103 -1.51 -21.79 5.77
N LYS A 104 -1.22 -20.68 6.41
CA LYS A 104 -2.17 -19.58 6.60
C LYS A 104 -2.22 -18.74 5.35
N VAL A 105 -3.42 -18.48 4.91
CA VAL A 105 -3.69 -17.47 3.90
C VAL A 105 -4.14 -16.25 4.67
N PRO A 106 -3.49 -15.11 4.53
CA PRO A 106 -4.04 -13.85 5.05
C PRO A 106 -5.46 -13.70 4.52
N ASP A 107 -6.41 -13.40 5.40
CA ASP A 107 -7.87 -13.47 5.17
C ASP A 107 -8.36 -12.72 3.92
N MET A 108 -7.55 -11.90 3.30
CA MET A 108 -7.77 -11.37 1.95
C MET A 108 -6.47 -11.02 1.22
N GLN A 109 -5.69 -12.01 0.88
CA GLN A 109 -4.99 -11.85 -0.39
C GLN A 109 -6.04 -11.58 -1.47
N ARG A 110 -5.72 -10.76 -2.48
CA ARG A 110 -6.56 -10.34 -3.61
C ARG A 110 -7.76 -11.26 -3.82
N PRO A 111 -8.97 -10.74 -4.05
CA PRO A 111 -10.08 -11.60 -4.43
C PRO A 111 -9.58 -12.57 -5.47
N LEU A 112 -9.92 -13.85 -5.32
CA LEU A 112 -9.48 -14.89 -6.23
C LEU A 112 -9.89 -14.46 -7.65
N VAL A 113 -8.92 -13.97 -8.41
CA VAL A 113 -9.13 -13.24 -9.67
C VAL A 113 -9.05 -14.20 -10.86
N TRP A 114 -8.51 -15.41 -10.63
CA TRP A 114 -8.38 -16.37 -11.72
C TRP A 114 -9.75 -16.89 -12.13
N ASP A 115 -10.04 -16.68 -13.40
CA ASP A 115 -11.20 -17.30 -14.04
C ASP A 115 -11.05 -18.82 -14.14
N SER A 116 -12.12 -19.49 -14.50
CA SER A 116 -12.17 -20.95 -14.65
C SER A 116 -11.20 -21.46 -15.73
N TYR A 117 -10.94 -20.65 -16.77
CA TYR A 117 -10.02 -21.02 -17.85
C TYR A 117 -8.56 -20.98 -17.40
N ARG A 118 -8.14 -19.90 -16.73
CA ARG A 118 -6.79 -19.76 -16.19
C ARG A 118 -6.50 -20.83 -15.13
N SER A 119 -7.47 -21.09 -14.26
CA SER A 119 -7.43 -22.16 -13.26
C SER A 119 -7.29 -23.54 -13.93
N SER A 120 -8.05 -23.80 -14.98
CA SER A 120 -7.98 -25.06 -15.73
C SER A 120 -6.63 -25.25 -16.42
N ARG A 121 -6.04 -24.18 -16.95
CA ARG A 121 -4.72 -24.23 -17.58
C ARG A 121 -3.60 -24.56 -16.59
N LEU A 122 -3.70 -24.12 -15.34
CA LEU A 122 -2.73 -24.55 -14.31
C LEU A 122 -2.80 -26.08 -14.12
N ILE A 123 -4.01 -26.63 -13.95
CA ILE A 123 -4.18 -28.08 -13.77
C ILE A 123 -3.70 -28.84 -15.01
N GLU A 124 -3.98 -28.35 -16.20
CA GLU A 124 -3.46 -28.92 -17.45
C GLU A 124 -1.93 -28.91 -17.50
N SER A 125 -1.29 -27.81 -17.09
CA SER A 125 0.17 -27.71 -17.04
C SER A 125 0.77 -28.75 -16.09
N ILE A 126 0.13 -29.00 -14.95
CA ILE A 126 0.54 -30.05 -14.01
C ILE A 126 0.43 -31.43 -14.66
N VAL A 127 -0.67 -31.71 -15.34
CA VAL A 127 -0.89 -33.00 -16.03
C VAL A 127 0.11 -33.20 -17.16
N MET A 128 0.54 -32.12 -17.83
CA MET A 128 1.59 -32.14 -18.85
C MET A 128 2.99 -32.30 -18.26
N GLY A 129 3.17 -32.20 -16.96
CA GLY A 129 4.50 -32.18 -16.33
C GLY A 129 5.30 -30.89 -16.59
N LEU A 130 4.63 -29.79 -16.94
CA LEU A 130 5.29 -28.51 -17.13
C LEU A 130 5.72 -27.91 -15.78
N PRO A 131 6.86 -27.21 -15.74
CA PRO A 131 7.31 -26.56 -14.52
C PRO A 131 6.32 -25.47 -14.08
N ILE A 132 5.98 -25.48 -12.80
CA ILE A 132 5.12 -24.48 -12.18
C ILE A 132 6.02 -23.51 -11.39
N PRO A 133 5.80 -22.19 -11.50
CA PRO A 133 6.55 -21.22 -10.70
C PRO A 133 6.46 -21.52 -9.19
N PRO A 134 7.54 -21.29 -8.42
CA PRO A 134 7.60 -21.62 -7.01
C PRO A 134 6.53 -20.88 -6.19
N LEU A 135 6.13 -21.46 -5.05
CA LEU A 135 5.41 -20.74 -4.02
C LEU A 135 6.41 -20.11 -3.05
N PHE A 136 6.06 -18.95 -2.51
CA PHE A 136 6.85 -18.25 -1.52
C PHE A 136 6.12 -18.24 -0.18
N LEU A 137 6.75 -18.80 0.84
CA LEU A 137 6.18 -18.99 2.16
C LEU A 137 7.08 -18.33 3.22
N LEU A 138 6.49 -17.62 4.18
CA LEU A 138 7.18 -17.09 5.35
C LEU A 138 6.81 -17.96 6.56
N GLU A 139 7.79 -18.53 7.23
CA GLU A 139 7.59 -19.21 8.52
C GLU A 139 7.33 -18.17 9.60
N VAL A 140 6.10 -18.17 10.13
CA VAL A 140 5.65 -17.23 11.18
C VAL A 140 5.62 -17.86 12.57
N ASP A 141 5.58 -19.19 12.63
CA ASP A 141 5.69 -19.99 13.84
C ASP A 141 6.27 -21.36 13.46
N ASN A 142 6.58 -22.21 14.43
CA ASN A 142 7.11 -23.54 14.17
C ASN A 142 6.20 -24.33 13.22
N ASN A 143 6.68 -24.55 11.99
CA ASN A 143 5.98 -25.22 10.91
C ASN A 143 4.63 -24.58 10.51
N VAL A 144 4.40 -23.32 10.83
CA VAL A 144 3.27 -22.53 10.37
C VAL A 144 3.78 -21.46 9.43
N TYR A 145 3.20 -21.40 8.24
CA TYR A 145 3.64 -20.55 7.16
C TYR A 145 2.56 -19.58 6.74
N GLU A 146 2.93 -18.34 6.41
CA GLU A 146 2.10 -17.41 5.63
C GLU A 146 2.50 -17.46 4.17
N ILE A 147 1.52 -17.55 3.26
CA ILE A 147 1.80 -17.54 1.82
C ILE A 147 2.04 -16.10 1.36
N ILE A 148 3.26 -15.84 0.82
CA ILE A 148 3.67 -14.56 0.29
C ILE A 148 3.30 -14.41 -1.19
N ASP A 149 3.64 -15.42 -2.02
CA ASP A 149 3.19 -15.50 -3.42
C ASP A 149 2.81 -16.94 -3.79
N GLY A 150 1.88 -17.03 -4.75
CA GLY A 150 1.38 -18.29 -5.27
C GLY A 150 0.02 -18.71 -4.70
N TYR A 151 -0.65 -17.87 -3.92
CA TYR A 151 -1.96 -18.17 -3.34
C TYR A 151 -2.99 -18.60 -4.39
N GLN A 152 -3.07 -17.89 -5.52
CA GLN A 152 -3.99 -18.26 -6.61
C GLN A 152 -3.74 -19.69 -7.12
N ARG A 153 -2.47 -20.11 -7.19
CA ARG A 153 -2.05 -21.45 -7.61
C ARG A 153 -2.46 -22.49 -6.57
N LEU A 154 -2.13 -22.26 -5.32
CA LEU A 154 -2.48 -23.16 -4.21
C LEU A 154 -3.99 -23.31 -4.08
N ASN A 155 -4.74 -22.20 -4.08
CA ASN A 155 -6.19 -22.23 -3.95
C ASN A 155 -6.88 -22.92 -5.15
N THR A 156 -6.40 -22.68 -6.37
CA THR A 156 -6.89 -23.38 -7.58
C THR A 156 -6.74 -24.88 -7.42
N LEU A 157 -5.56 -25.33 -7.01
CA LEU A 157 -5.29 -26.75 -6.82
C LEU A 157 -6.16 -27.36 -5.71
N PHE A 158 -6.25 -26.67 -4.57
CA PHE A 158 -7.05 -27.08 -3.42
C PHE A 158 -8.54 -27.20 -3.81
N ASN A 159 -9.10 -26.17 -4.43
CA ASN A 159 -10.51 -26.18 -4.84
C ASN A 159 -10.82 -27.30 -5.85
N TYR A 160 -9.91 -27.52 -6.80
CA TYR A 160 -10.09 -28.59 -7.77
C TYR A 160 -10.07 -29.97 -7.12
N VAL A 161 -9.06 -30.27 -6.31
CA VAL A 161 -8.90 -31.60 -5.69
C VAL A 161 -9.97 -31.88 -4.64
N LYS A 162 -10.42 -30.86 -3.88
CA LYS A 162 -11.47 -30.96 -2.87
C LYS A 162 -12.88 -30.82 -3.47
N GLY A 163 -13.01 -30.61 -4.77
CA GLY A 163 -14.31 -30.44 -5.43
C GLY A 163 -15.09 -29.20 -4.98
N LYS A 164 -14.37 -28.14 -4.53
CA LYS A 164 -14.94 -26.82 -4.21
C LYS A 164 -15.18 -26.03 -5.50
N PRO A 165 -16.06 -25.00 -5.50
CA PRO A 165 -16.22 -24.13 -6.67
C PRO A 165 -14.92 -23.43 -7.05
N TRP A 166 -14.78 -23.06 -8.33
CA TRP A 166 -13.75 -22.09 -8.69
C TRP A 166 -13.97 -20.78 -7.95
N ALA A 167 -12.89 -20.14 -7.54
CA ALA A 167 -12.95 -18.83 -7.00
C ALA A 167 -13.65 -17.87 -7.98
N GLY A 168 -14.61 -17.07 -7.48
CA GLY A 168 -15.40 -16.15 -8.31
C GLY A 168 -16.73 -16.71 -8.84
N ASP A 169 -17.01 -18.01 -8.69
CA ASP A 169 -18.37 -18.51 -8.89
C ASP A 169 -19.26 -17.98 -7.78
N LYS A 170 -20.21 -17.11 -8.16
CA LYS A 170 -21.08 -16.40 -7.20
C LYS A 170 -21.74 -17.38 -6.22
N ILE A 171 -21.44 -17.18 -4.95
CA ILE A 171 -22.10 -17.84 -3.83
C ILE A 171 -23.62 -17.60 -3.96
N GLY A 172 -24.37 -18.65 -4.20
CA GLY A 172 -25.84 -18.57 -4.32
C GLY A 172 -26.46 -19.55 -5.33
N LYS A 173 -25.67 -20.17 -6.19
CA LYS A 173 -26.13 -21.30 -7.00
C LYS A 173 -25.53 -22.59 -6.43
N LYS A 174 -26.37 -23.67 -6.33
CA LYS A 174 -26.01 -25.03 -5.90
C LYS A 174 -24.52 -25.32 -6.03
N HIS A 175 -23.91 -25.95 -5.01
CA HIS A 175 -22.52 -26.40 -4.97
C HIS A 175 -22.05 -26.95 -6.32
N ILE A 176 -21.52 -26.09 -7.18
CA ILE A 176 -20.98 -26.45 -8.49
C ILE A 176 -19.52 -26.83 -8.23
N LYS A 177 -19.22 -28.12 -8.26
CA LYS A 177 -17.82 -28.59 -8.22
C LYS A 177 -17.03 -27.91 -9.36
N SER A 178 -15.78 -27.52 -9.07
CA SER A 178 -14.87 -27.05 -10.11
C SER A 178 -14.73 -28.08 -11.21
N LYS A 179 -14.92 -27.64 -12.45
CA LYS A 179 -14.72 -28.44 -13.66
C LYS A 179 -13.74 -27.76 -14.58
N LEU A 180 -12.86 -28.57 -15.21
CA LEU A 180 -11.91 -28.07 -16.17
C LEU A 180 -12.60 -27.53 -17.43
N SER A 181 -12.01 -26.51 -18.03
CA SER A 181 -12.52 -25.93 -19.28
C SER A 181 -12.59 -26.96 -20.39
N LYS A 182 -13.57 -26.82 -21.29
CA LYS A 182 -13.66 -27.61 -22.52
C LYS A 182 -12.63 -27.21 -23.59
N ASN A 183 -11.97 -26.04 -23.41
CA ASN A 183 -11.03 -25.48 -24.37
C ASN A 183 -9.56 -25.77 -24.00
N LEU A 184 -9.30 -26.87 -23.30
CA LEU A 184 -7.95 -27.33 -22.99
C LEU A 184 -7.34 -28.11 -24.16
N VAL A 185 -6.00 -28.24 -24.16
CA VAL A 185 -5.25 -28.98 -25.16
C VAL A 185 -5.44 -30.49 -24.97
N ILE A 186 -5.43 -30.97 -23.71
CA ILE A 186 -5.57 -32.39 -23.38
C ILE A 186 -7.05 -32.83 -23.44
N PRO A 187 -7.49 -33.61 -24.49
CA PRO A 187 -8.89 -33.97 -24.62
C PRO A 187 -9.43 -34.80 -23.45
N SER A 188 -8.60 -35.65 -22.86
CA SER A 188 -9.00 -36.61 -21.83
C SER A 188 -9.40 -36.00 -20.49
N ILE A 189 -9.10 -34.71 -20.26
CA ILE A 189 -9.46 -34.00 -19.01
C ILE A 189 -10.52 -32.91 -19.20
N ARG A 190 -10.89 -32.60 -20.45
CA ARG A 190 -11.84 -31.52 -20.77
C ARG A 190 -13.17 -31.70 -20.06
N GLY A 191 -13.66 -30.65 -19.40
CA GLY A 191 -14.96 -30.65 -18.75
C GLY A 191 -15.06 -31.51 -17.49
N LYS A 192 -13.97 -32.14 -17.05
CA LYS A 192 -13.96 -33.07 -15.92
C LYS A 192 -13.75 -32.34 -14.60
N ALA A 193 -14.49 -32.76 -13.56
CA ALA A 193 -14.12 -32.51 -12.17
C ALA A 193 -13.01 -33.48 -11.75
N PHE A 194 -12.37 -33.24 -10.61
CA PHE A 194 -11.29 -34.10 -10.12
C PHE A 194 -11.73 -35.56 -9.96
N ASP A 195 -12.94 -35.78 -9.43
CA ASP A 195 -13.49 -37.12 -9.22
C ASP A 195 -13.69 -37.89 -10.55
N ASP A 196 -13.94 -37.18 -11.64
CA ASP A 196 -14.18 -37.73 -12.98
C ASP A 196 -12.90 -38.12 -13.72
N LEU A 197 -11.71 -37.75 -13.18
CA LEU A 197 -10.42 -38.14 -13.74
C LEU A 197 -10.13 -39.63 -13.50
N ASN A 198 -9.32 -40.22 -14.33
CA ASN A 198 -8.82 -41.59 -14.09
C ASN A 198 -7.76 -41.59 -12.99
N ASP A 199 -7.43 -42.75 -12.44
CA ASP A 199 -6.51 -42.89 -11.32
C ASP A 199 -5.10 -42.38 -11.62
N ASP A 200 -4.63 -42.55 -12.87
CA ASP A 200 -3.31 -42.06 -13.28
C ASP A 200 -3.28 -40.53 -13.30
N GLN A 201 -4.31 -39.89 -13.81
CA GLN A 201 -4.42 -38.43 -13.84
C GLN A 201 -4.51 -37.85 -12.40
N LYS A 202 -5.32 -38.48 -11.52
CA LYS A 202 -5.39 -38.11 -10.10
C LYS A 202 -4.04 -38.24 -9.41
N ARG A 203 -3.33 -39.34 -9.69
CA ARG A 203 -2.00 -39.61 -9.12
C ARG A 203 -0.97 -38.61 -9.63
N ILE A 204 -0.96 -38.29 -10.92
CA ILE A 204 -0.08 -37.26 -11.50
C ILE A 204 -0.30 -35.93 -10.75
N ILE A 205 -1.53 -35.45 -10.64
CA ILE A 205 -1.83 -34.18 -9.97
C ILE A 205 -1.34 -34.19 -8.51
N LYS A 206 -1.64 -35.23 -7.74
CA LYS A 206 -1.26 -35.29 -6.31
C LYS A 206 0.22 -35.45 -6.07
N ARG A 207 0.95 -36.19 -6.95
CA ARG A 207 2.37 -36.51 -6.77
C ARG A 207 3.31 -35.53 -7.47
N SER A 208 2.82 -34.72 -8.41
CA SER A 208 3.64 -33.65 -8.97
C SER A 208 4.10 -32.71 -7.87
N THR A 209 5.33 -32.23 -8.00
CA THR A 209 5.97 -31.37 -7.02
C THR A 209 6.04 -29.94 -7.51
N ILE A 210 6.06 -29.02 -6.57
CA ILE A 210 6.33 -27.60 -6.81
C ILE A 210 7.46 -27.15 -5.89
N PRO A 211 8.39 -26.31 -6.39
CA PRO A 211 9.39 -25.70 -5.51
C PRO A 211 8.70 -24.72 -4.54
N LEU A 212 9.10 -24.79 -3.30
CA LEU A 212 8.79 -23.79 -2.28
C LEU A 212 10.04 -23.01 -1.97
N ILE A 213 9.95 -21.71 -1.91
CA ILE A 213 10.98 -20.83 -1.37
C ILE A 213 10.44 -20.37 -0.03
N GLU A 214 11.05 -20.93 1.01
CA GLU A 214 10.65 -20.71 2.39
C GLU A 214 11.59 -19.69 3.02
N PHE A 215 11.03 -18.73 3.75
CA PHE A 215 11.78 -17.68 4.44
C PHE A 215 11.52 -17.77 5.93
N LYS A 216 12.54 -17.45 6.73
CA LYS A 216 12.42 -17.23 8.17
C LYS A 216 13.17 -15.97 8.54
N GLN A 217 12.50 -15.04 9.17
CA GLN A 217 13.13 -13.88 9.78
C GLN A 217 13.71 -14.27 11.14
N LEU A 218 14.98 -13.99 11.36
CA LEU A 218 15.66 -14.27 12.61
C LEU A 218 15.89 -13.01 13.45
N ASN A 219 16.01 -11.85 12.79
CA ASN A 219 16.22 -10.57 13.45
C ASN A 219 15.86 -9.41 12.50
N PRO A 220 15.22 -8.34 12.96
CA PRO A 220 14.51 -8.23 14.23
C PRO A 220 13.30 -9.16 14.28
N ASP A 221 12.81 -9.47 15.47
CA ASP A 221 11.61 -10.29 15.68
C ASP A 221 10.35 -9.42 15.48
N ASN A 222 10.17 -8.95 14.25
CA ASN A 222 9.03 -8.18 13.82
C ASN A 222 8.64 -8.56 12.38
N TYR A 223 7.44 -8.14 11.95
CA TYR A 223 6.89 -8.51 10.64
C TYR A 223 7.39 -7.67 9.46
N THR A 224 8.37 -6.79 9.65
CA THR A 224 8.78 -5.80 8.64
C THR A 224 9.34 -6.46 7.38
N SER A 225 10.06 -7.58 7.53
CA SER A 225 10.64 -8.28 6.38
C SER A 225 9.60 -8.87 5.43
N LYS A 226 8.40 -9.23 5.91
CA LYS A 226 7.37 -9.80 5.02
C LYS A 226 6.92 -8.79 3.96
N TYR A 227 6.82 -7.51 4.32
CA TYR A 227 6.46 -6.43 3.40
C TYR A 227 7.54 -6.24 2.34
N LEU A 228 8.82 -6.18 2.77
CA LEU A 228 9.96 -6.07 1.87
C LEU A 228 10.08 -7.28 0.92
N ILE A 229 9.92 -8.50 1.43
CA ILE A 229 9.97 -9.72 0.63
C ILE A 229 8.81 -9.72 -0.38
N PHE A 230 7.61 -9.38 0.07
CA PHE A 230 6.42 -9.34 -0.77
C PHE A 230 6.55 -8.30 -1.88
N GLU A 231 7.02 -7.09 -1.57
CA GLU A 231 7.28 -6.03 -2.55
C GLU A 231 8.27 -6.50 -3.62
N ARG A 232 9.40 -7.09 -3.21
CA ARG A 232 10.47 -7.50 -4.14
C ARG A 232 10.12 -8.73 -4.98
N ILE A 233 9.29 -9.64 -4.48
CA ILE A 233 8.87 -10.84 -5.23
C ILE A 233 7.79 -10.49 -6.25
N ASN A 234 6.87 -9.56 -5.93
CA ASN A 234 5.75 -9.19 -6.80
C ASN A 234 6.13 -8.24 -7.95
N THR A 235 7.40 -8.15 -8.35
CA THR A 235 7.88 -7.28 -9.44
C THR A 235 7.44 -7.71 -10.86
N GLY A 236 6.56 -8.69 -11.00
CA GLY A 236 6.36 -9.47 -12.25
C GLY A 236 5.46 -8.87 -13.32
N SER A 237 4.54 -7.91 -13.09
CA SER A 237 3.71 -7.34 -14.16
C SER A 237 3.06 -5.99 -13.84
N GLU A 238 2.72 -5.71 -12.61
CA GLU A 238 2.19 -4.42 -12.17
C GLU A 238 2.62 -4.22 -10.72
N LYS A 239 3.41 -3.19 -10.46
CA LYS A 239 3.91 -2.89 -9.12
C LYS A 239 2.72 -2.58 -8.22
N LEU A 240 2.61 -3.27 -7.09
CA LEU A 240 1.58 -3.00 -6.11
C LEU A 240 1.93 -1.72 -5.33
N SER A 241 0.92 -0.94 -4.95
CA SER A 241 1.10 0.14 -3.99
C SER A 241 1.34 -0.41 -2.59
N SER A 242 1.96 0.40 -1.73
CA SER A 242 2.18 0.05 -0.32
C SER A 242 0.87 -0.32 0.39
N MET A 243 -0.24 0.35 0.09
CA MET A 243 -1.54 0.01 0.67
C MET A 243 -2.09 -1.34 0.16
N GLN A 244 -1.87 -1.67 -1.11
CA GLN A 244 -2.25 -2.99 -1.64
C GLN A 244 -1.42 -4.12 -1.02
N ILE A 245 -0.16 -3.84 -0.70
CA ILE A 245 0.71 -4.77 0.04
C ILE A 245 0.19 -4.95 1.47
N ARG A 246 -0.16 -3.86 2.18
CA ARG A 246 -0.77 -3.92 3.52
C ARG A 246 -2.07 -4.71 3.52
N LYS A 247 -2.93 -4.48 2.52
CA LYS A 247 -4.15 -5.26 2.33
C LYS A 247 -3.87 -6.76 2.22
N ALA A 248 -2.81 -7.12 1.49
CA ALA A 248 -2.47 -8.52 1.27
C ALA A 248 -1.89 -9.22 2.52
N LEU A 249 -1.13 -8.49 3.34
CA LEU A 249 -0.33 -9.08 4.42
C LEU A 249 -0.90 -8.87 5.82
N ALA A 250 -1.60 -7.76 6.07
CA ALA A 250 -2.15 -7.40 7.37
C ALA A 250 -3.68 -7.35 7.38
N TYR A 251 -4.34 -8.06 6.45
CA TYR A 251 -5.79 -8.06 6.39
C TYR A 251 -6.40 -8.60 7.70
N GLY A 252 -7.42 -7.94 8.14
CA GLY A 252 -8.18 -8.25 9.34
C GLY A 252 -9.35 -7.27 9.46
N THR A 253 -10.00 -7.25 10.61
CA THR A 253 -11.14 -6.36 10.89
C THR A 253 -10.80 -4.90 10.62
N PHE A 254 -9.61 -4.46 11.03
CA PHE A 254 -9.13 -3.09 10.86
C PHE A 254 -8.99 -2.69 9.39
N ILE A 255 -8.24 -3.45 8.60
CA ILE A 255 -8.05 -3.17 7.16
C ILE A 255 -9.39 -3.25 6.42
N GLY A 256 -10.26 -4.22 6.75
CA GLY A 256 -11.60 -4.30 6.19
C GLY A 256 -12.43 -3.05 6.46
N GLY A 257 -12.36 -2.55 7.69
CA GLY A 257 -12.98 -1.28 8.10
C GLY A 257 -12.43 -0.08 7.32
N LEU A 258 -11.10 0.04 7.20
CA LEU A 258 -10.45 1.10 6.41
C LEU A 258 -10.97 1.13 4.96
N TYR A 259 -11.01 -0.03 4.30
CA TYR A 259 -11.52 -0.11 2.92
C TYR A 259 -13.00 0.24 2.82
N LYS A 260 -13.80 -0.14 3.80
CA LYS A 260 -15.22 0.23 3.84
C LYS A 260 -15.40 1.73 3.97
N GLU A 261 -14.75 2.36 4.94
CA GLU A 261 -14.94 3.77 5.24
C GLU A 261 -14.26 4.68 4.22
N ALA A 262 -13.02 4.40 3.80
CA ALA A 262 -12.33 5.21 2.80
C ALA A 262 -13.01 5.23 1.41
N ASN A 263 -13.87 4.25 1.10
CA ASN A 263 -14.71 4.26 -0.10
C ASN A 263 -15.95 5.15 0.04
N ASN A 264 -16.04 6.00 1.06
CA ASN A 264 -17.10 7.00 1.16
C ASN A 264 -17.15 7.87 -0.11
N PRO A 265 -18.33 8.07 -0.73
CA PRO A 265 -18.49 8.81 -2.00
C PRO A 265 -17.91 10.23 -1.97
N GLU A 266 -17.96 10.92 -0.83
CA GLU A 266 -17.41 12.28 -0.71
C GLU A 266 -15.89 12.26 -0.53
N PHE A 267 -15.34 11.27 0.18
CA PHE A 267 -13.91 11.14 0.39
C PHE A 267 -13.15 10.76 -0.90
N ILE A 268 -13.68 9.81 -1.68
CA ILE A 268 -13.05 9.38 -2.93
C ILE A 268 -12.96 10.49 -3.99
N LYS A 269 -13.83 11.53 -3.94
CA LYS A 269 -13.75 12.68 -4.84
C LYS A 269 -12.46 13.51 -4.69
N LEU A 270 -11.75 13.35 -3.59
CA LEU A 270 -10.44 13.99 -3.38
C LEU A 270 -9.34 13.40 -4.28
N PHE A 271 -9.56 12.21 -4.82
CA PHE A 271 -8.54 11.42 -5.48
C PHE A 271 -8.85 11.19 -6.96
N SER A 272 -7.81 11.17 -7.79
CA SER A 272 -7.93 10.81 -9.20
C SER A 272 -8.26 9.33 -9.39
N THR A 273 -8.74 8.96 -10.58
CA THR A 273 -9.02 7.56 -10.93
C THR A 273 -7.77 6.68 -10.82
N SER A 274 -6.58 7.21 -11.14
CA SER A 274 -5.31 6.50 -10.99
C SER A 274 -4.98 6.21 -9.53
N GLN A 275 -5.12 7.23 -8.67
CA GLN A 275 -4.93 7.10 -7.22
C GLN A 275 -5.89 6.09 -6.58
N LEU A 276 -7.17 6.11 -7.00
CA LEU A 276 -8.16 5.14 -6.52
C LEU A 276 -7.80 3.69 -6.91
N LYS A 277 -7.27 3.47 -8.12
CA LYS A 277 -6.80 2.13 -8.55
C LYS A 277 -5.63 1.60 -7.72
N LYS A 278 -4.83 2.48 -7.16
CA LYS A 278 -3.70 2.17 -6.29
C LYS A 278 -4.05 2.15 -4.80
N ASP A 279 -5.31 2.32 -4.44
CA ASP A 279 -5.81 2.38 -3.06
C ASP A 279 -5.20 3.54 -2.22
N LEU A 280 -4.71 4.62 -2.87
CA LEU A 280 -4.09 5.76 -2.17
C LEU A 280 -5.08 6.53 -1.27
N HIS A 281 -6.37 6.51 -1.58
CA HIS A 281 -7.42 7.04 -0.71
C HIS A 281 -7.53 6.25 0.60
N VAL A 282 -7.34 4.92 0.57
CA VAL A 282 -7.34 4.08 1.77
C VAL A 282 -6.09 4.35 2.60
N GLU A 283 -4.94 4.52 1.95
CA GLU A 283 -3.70 4.91 2.63
C GLU A 283 -3.83 6.28 3.29
N ALA A 284 -4.40 7.27 2.60
CA ALA A 284 -4.63 8.58 3.17
C ALA A 284 -5.53 8.53 4.42
N PHE A 285 -6.58 7.69 4.39
CA PHE A 285 -7.44 7.48 5.54
C PHE A 285 -6.67 6.82 6.71
N LEU A 286 -5.88 5.80 6.43
CA LEU A 286 -4.98 5.16 7.39
C LEU A 286 -4.00 6.17 8.00
N ARG A 287 -3.41 7.06 7.19
CA ARG A 287 -2.47 8.09 7.62
C ARG A 287 -3.13 9.08 8.59
N ILE A 288 -4.36 9.52 8.34
CA ILE A 288 -5.10 10.40 9.27
C ILE A 288 -5.16 9.77 10.67
N LEU A 289 -5.51 8.49 10.76
CA LEU A 289 -5.61 7.76 12.02
C LEU A 289 -4.23 7.61 12.68
N THR A 290 -3.27 7.05 11.93
CA THR A 290 -1.95 6.70 12.48
C THR A 290 -1.17 7.93 12.93
N ILE A 291 -1.14 9.01 12.12
CA ILE A 291 -0.38 10.23 12.44
C ILE A 291 -0.95 10.92 13.68
N SER A 292 -2.27 10.92 13.84
CA SER A 292 -2.91 11.42 15.06
C SER A 292 -2.45 10.64 16.30
N GLU A 293 -2.37 9.32 16.22
CA GLU A 293 -1.92 8.47 17.33
C GLU A 293 -0.42 8.68 17.64
N VAL A 294 0.43 8.78 16.61
CA VAL A 294 1.87 9.05 16.75
C VAL A 294 2.11 10.44 17.36
N ALA A 295 1.40 11.46 16.85
CA ALA A 295 1.59 12.84 17.28
C ALA A 295 1.14 13.10 18.73
N ASN A 296 0.21 12.30 19.23
CA ASN A 296 -0.26 12.40 20.62
C ASN A 296 0.35 11.32 21.55
N ASP A 297 1.43 10.65 21.13
CA ASP A 297 2.14 9.61 21.89
C ASP A 297 1.26 8.41 22.32
N ARG A 298 0.13 8.19 21.65
CA ARG A 298 -0.74 7.03 21.89
C ARG A 298 -0.26 5.78 21.16
N PHE A 299 0.48 5.98 20.07
CA PHE A 299 1.21 4.94 19.37
C PHE A 299 2.68 5.34 19.23
N ILE A 300 3.58 4.52 19.75
CA ILE A 300 5.02 4.71 19.67
C ILE A 300 5.58 3.68 18.70
N PRO A 301 5.94 4.09 17.46
CA PRO A 301 6.52 3.18 16.48
C PRO A 301 7.89 2.67 16.92
N SER A 302 8.19 1.43 16.59
CA SER A 302 9.50 0.81 16.86
C SER A 302 10.59 1.29 15.90
N GLN A 303 10.21 1.76 14.71
CA GLN A 303 11.09 2.24 13.66
C GLN A 303 10.57 3.55 13.08
N ASN A 304 11.49 4.34 12.53
CA ASN A 304 11.15 5.53 11.75
C ASN A 304 10.80 5.13 10.30
N GLY A 305 10.26 6.09 9.55
CA GLY A 305 9.83 5.90 8.17
C GLY A 305 8.33 5.59 8.06
N LEU A 306 7.66 6.34 7.19
CA LEU A 306 6.21 6.28 7.05
C LEU A 306 5.70 4.86 6.77
N GLU A 307 6.35 4.13 5.86
CA GLU A 307 5.94 2.77 5.52
C GLU A 307 6.03 1.83 6.72
N ASN A 308 7.13 1.88 7.47
CA ASN A 308 7.32 1.06 8.67
C ASN A 308 6.28 1.37 9.74
N ILE A 309 6.01 2.65 9.96
CA ILE A 309 5.01 3.13 10.94
C ILE A 309 3.61 2.62 10.57
N LEU A 310 3.20 2.77 9.32
CA LEU A 310 1.89 2.32 8.85
C LEU A 310 1.76 0.78 8.88
N ASN A 311 2.82 0.06 8.51
CA ASN A 311 2.85 -1.39 8.57
C ASN A 311 2.69 -1.88 10.00
N GLU A 312 3.47 -1.32 10.95
CA GLU A 312 3.41 -1.68 12.37
C GLU A 312 2.04 -1.33 12.98
N TYR A 313 1.47 -0.19 12.60
CA TYR A 313 0.14 0.21 13.06
C TYR A 313 -0.95 -0.74 12.58
N CYS A 314 -0.91 -1.15 11.31
CA CYS A 314 -1.84 -2.15 10.76
C CYS A 314 -1.72 -3.51 11.46
N GLU A 315 -0.51 -3.97 11.75
CA GLU A 315 -0.30 -5.25 12.44
C GLU A 315 -0.79 -5.21 13.90
N LYS A 316 -0.51 -4.13 14.62
CA LYS A 316 -0.95 -3.97 16.02
C LYS A 316 -2.46 -3.87 16.16
N ASN A 317 -3.12 -3.27 15.18
CA ASN A 317 -4.57 -3.05 15.21
C ASN A 317 -5.35 -4.06 14.36
N LYS A 318 -4.74 -5.14 13.91
CA LYS A 318 -5.29 -6.06 12.91
C LYS A 318 -6.74 -6.48 13.18
N GLU A 319 -7.05 -6.80 14.43
CA GLU A 319 -8.38 -7.27 14.87
C GLU A 319 -9.27 -6.15 15.44
N GLU A 320 -8.76 -4.92 15.53
CA GLU A 320 -9.49 -3.79 16.08
C GLU A 320 -10.58 -3.29 15.12
N ILE A 321 -11.63 -2.75 15.69
CA ILE A 321 -12.71 -2.09 14.94
C ILE A 321 -12.44 -0.58 14.95
N LEU A 322 -12.67 0.07 13.82
CA LEU A 322 -12.58 1.52 13.73
C LEU A 322 -13.60 2.17 14.68
N ASP A 323 -13.18 3.23 15.35
CA ASP A 323 -14.08 4.04 16.19
C ASP A 323 -15.01 4.84 15.28
N ASP A 324 -16.31 4.49 15.30
CA ASP A 324 -17.34 5.12 14.47
C ASP A 324 -17.39 6.65 14.65
N LYS A 325 -17.11 7.15 15.86
CA LYS A 325 -17.12 8.57 16.16
C LYS A 325 -15.92 9.30 15.54
N VAL A 326 -14.75 8.67 15.57
CA VAL A 326 -13.55 9.20 14.89
C VAL A 326 -13.78 9.24 13.39
N VAL A 327 -14.36 8.18 12.82
CA VAL A 327 -14.73 8.09 11.39
C VAL A 327 -15.70 9.20 11.01
N GLU A 328 -16.77 9.41 11.80
CA GLU A 328 -17.75 10.48 11.59
C GLU A 328 -17.06 11.86 11.59
N TYR A 329 -16.20 12.14 12.56
CA TYR A 329 -15.49 13.41 12.63
C TYR A 329 -14.50 13.64 11.47
N ILE A 330 -13.88 12.59 10.94
CA ILE A 330 -13.05 12.69 9.73
C ILE A 330 -13.92 13.17 8.54
N PHE A 331 -15.08 12.55 8.32
CA PHE A 331 -15.95 12.93 7.22
C PHE A 331 -16.57 14.32 7.41
N GLU A 332 -16.96 14.68 8.63
CA GLU A 332 -17.41 16.03 8.93
C GLU A 332 -16.34 17.09 8.64
N ALA A 333 -15.08 16.86 9.08
CA ALA A 333 -13.99 17.77 8.83
C ALA A 333 -13.74 17.96 7.33
N VAL A 334 -13.68 16.86 6.57
CA VAL A 334 -13.50 16.91 5.11
C VAL A 334 -14.67 17.64 4.45
N LYS A 335 -15.90 17.33 4.84
CA LYS A 335 -17.10 17.98 4.28
C LYS A 335 -17.11 19.48 4.57
N GLU A 336 -16.81 19.91 5.79
CA GLU A 336 -16.75 21.33 6.15
C GLU A 336 -15.73 22.09 5.29
N LEU A 337 -14.57 21.49 5.04
CA LEU A 337 -13.54 22.08 4.19
C LEU A 337 -13.97 22.13 2.73
N VAL A 338 -14.59 21.05 2.23
CA VAL A 338 -15.13 21.02 0.85
C VAL A 338 -16.22 22.04 0.65
N ASP A 339 -17.14 22.15 1.60
CA ASP A 339 -18.28 23.12 1.52
C ASP A 339 -17.78 24.58 1.50
N LYS A 340 -16.65 24.86 2.16
CA LYS A 340 -16.07 26.23 2.23
C LYS A 340 -15.15 26.55 1.06
N PHE A 341 -14.33 25.61 0.63
CA PHE A 341 -13.22 25.88 -0.32
C PHE A 341 -13.34 25.10 -1.64
N GLY A 342 -14.20 24.09 -1.72
CA GLY A 342 -14.33 23.20 -2.87
C GLY A 342 -13.21 22.15 -2.99
N TYR A 343 -13.49 21.05 -3.67
CA TYR A 343 -12.54 19.90 -3.84
C TYR A 343 -11.22 20.29 -4.48
N ASN A 344 -11.23 21.28 -5.37
CA ASN A 344 -10.04 21.70 -6.11
C ASN A 344 -9.09 22.60 -5.31
N ASN A 345 -9.50 23.04 -4.13
CA ASN A 345 -8.75 24.02 -3.34
C ASN A 345 -8.28 23.46 -1.97
N ILE A 346 -8.93 22.42 -1.48
CA ILE A 346 -8.58 21.90 -0.14
C ILE A 346 -7.25 21.13 -0.17
N PHE A 347 -6.55 21.18 0.94
CA PHE A 347 -5.24 20.56 1.17
C PHE A 347 -4.17 20.99 0.16
N ARG A 348 -4.34 22.17 -0.44
CA ARG A 348 -3.38 22.81 -1.35
C ARG A 348 -2.79 24.05 -0.71
N ARG A 349 -1.62 24.44 -1.15
CA ARG A 349 -0.97 25.67 -0.71
C ARG A 349 -1.78 26.89 -1.11
N VAL A 350 -1.66 27.95 -0.31
CA VAL A 350 -2.22 29.27 -0.65
C VAL A 350 -1.05 30.22 -0.81
N ASN A 351 -0.90 30.82 -2.00
CA ASN A 351 0.15 31.78 -2.31
C ASN A 351 -0.07 33.15 -1.64
N SER A 352 0.83 34.08 -1.84
CA SER A 352 0.76 35.44 -1.26
C SER A 352 -0.45 36.26 -1.76
N GLU A 353 -1.08 35.84 -2.87
CA GLU A 353 -2.24 36.47 -3.48
C GLU A 353 -3.58 35.81 -3.09
N ASP A 354 -3.54 34.92 -2.07
CA ASP A 354 -4.68 34.12 -1.60
C ASP A 354 -5.23 33.10 -2.64
N GLU A 355 -4.43 32.74 -3.64
CA GLU A 355 -4.80 31.74 -4.62
C GLU A 355 -4.30 30.34 -4.19
N TYR A 356 -5.14 29.32 -4.46
CA TYR A 356 -4.78 27.92 -4.21
C TYR A 356 -3.95 27.38 -5.39
N GLU A 357 -2.80 26.81 -5.08
CA GLU A 357 -1.90 26.25 -6.09
C GLU A 357 -1.31 24.90 -5.70
N GLY A 358 -0.76 24.22 -6.69
CA GLY A 358 -0.15 22.91 -6.53
C GLY A 358 -1.19 21.78 -6.39
N LEU A 359 -0.70 20.60 -6.05
CA LEU A 359 -1.52 19.40 -5.83
C LEU A 359 -2.05 19.32 -4.40
N MET A 360 -3.03 18.45 -4.21
CA MET A 360 -3.44 18.03 -2.89
C MET A 360 -2.26 17.32 -2.19
N ASN A 361 -1.84 17.84 -1.06
CA ASN A 361 -0.74 17.29 -0.25
C ASN A 361 -1.31 16.40 0.86
N THR A 362 -0.95 15.13 0.86
CA THR A 362 -1.43 14.15 1.84
C THR A 362 -0.93 14.46 3.25
N SER A 363 0.27 15.04 3.40
CA SER A 363 0.80 15.47 4.72
C SER A 363 -0.03 16.60 5.33
N ILE A 364 -0.62 17.47 4.50
CA ILE A 364 -1.58 18.48 4.94
C ILE A 364 -2.89 17.82 5.36
N LEU A 365 -3.43 16.96 4.49
CA LEU A 365 -4.69 16.25 4.74
C LEU A 365 -4.64 15.51 6.09
N GLU A 366 -3.64 14.65 6.30
CA GLU A 366 -3.54 13.82 7.50
C GLU A 366 -3.38 14.65 8.79
N SER A 367 -2.54 15.68 8.75
CA SER A 367 -2.24 16.49 9.92
C SER A 367 -3.38 17.45 10.26
N LEU A 368 -3.98 18.09 9.26
CA LEU A 368 -5.08 19.03 9.46
C LEU A 368 -6.36 18.32 9.89
N VAL A 369 -6.76 17.27 9.15
CA VAL A 369 -7.97 16.51 9.49
C VAL A 369 -7.81 15.84 10.85
N GLY A 370 -6.64 15.23 11.13
CA GLY A 370 -6.35 14.65 12.44
C GLY A 370 -6.45 15.68 13.59
N ALA A 371 -5.92 16.90 13.41
CA ALA A 371 -6.01 17.95 14.40
C ALA A 371 -7.46 18.45 14.62
N VAL A 372 -8.26 18.55 13.55
CA VAL A 372 -9.69 18.88 13.64
C VAL A 372 -10.46 17.78 14.39
N VAL A 373 -10.18 16.51 14.11
CA VAL A 373 -10.78 15.38 14.83
C VAL A 373 -10.45 15.44 16.33
N GLU A 374 -9.20 15.72 16.70
CA GLU A 374 -8.79 15.90 18.10
C GLU A 374 -9.55 17.06 18.77
N GLN A 375 -9.78 18.13 18.04
CA GLN A 375 -10.55 19.26 18.58
C GLN A 375 -12.04 18.92 18.70
N LYS A 376 -12.63 18.23 17.74
CA LYS A 376 -14.02 17.74 17.78
C LYS A 376 -14.24 16.72 18.90
N ASN A 377 -13.26 15.89 19.23
CA ASN A 377 -13.31 14.99 20.39
C ASN A 377 -13.45 15.76 21.73
N LYS A 378 -12.91 16.98 21.80
CA LYS A 378 -13.07 17.86 22.98
C LYS A 378 -14.34 18.68 22.93
N ASN A 379 -14.70 19.15 21.77
CA ASN A 379 -15.88 19.96 21.49
C ASN A 379 -16.50 19.51 20.16
N SER A 380 -17.54 18.70 20.23
CA SER A 380 -18.21 18.12 19.07
C SER A 380 -18.79 19.17 18.10
N GLY A 381 -19.08 20.36 18.58
CA GLY A 381 -19.57 21.48 17.75
C GLY A 381 -18.47 22.32 17.12
N TYR A 382 -17.18 21.92 17.23
CA TYR A 382 -16.09 22.68 16.63
C TYR A 382 -16.18 22.69 15.11
N ILE A 383 -16.03 23.87 14.52
CA ILE A 383 -15.97 24.13 13.08
C ILE A 383 -14.71 24.94 12.78
N ILE A 384 -13.93 24.52 11.78
CA ILE A 384 -12.72 25.24 11.40
C ILE A 384 -13.04 26.61 10.80
N GLU A 385 -12.41 27.67 11.29
CA GLU A 385 -12.52 29.00 10.73
C GLU A 385 -11.72 29.15 9.45
N GLU A 386 -12.27 29.85 8.46
CA GLU A 386 -11.64 30.05 7.15
C GLU A 386 -10.24 30.70 7.29
N ASN A 387 -10.11 31.71 8.13
CA ASN A 387 -8.85 32.42 8.32
C ASN A 387 -7.75 31.49 8.88
N ARG A 388 -8.10 30.59 9.78
CA ARG A 388 -7.16 29.62 10.36
C ARG A 388 -6.71 28.60 9.33
N TYR A 389 -7.63 28.12 8.52
CA TYR A 389 -7.27 27.24 7.40
C TYR A 389 -6.27 27.91 6.44
N LYS A 390 -6.57 29.15 6.02
CA LYS A 390 -5.68 29.93 5.14
C LYS A 390 -4.32 30.22 5.78
N GLU A 391 -4.27 30.47 7.09
CA GLU A 391 -3.03 30.66 7.83
C GLU A 391 -2.13 29.43 7.76
N ILE A 392 -2.68 28.24 8.00
CA ILE A 392 -1.94 26.97 7.87
C ILE A 392 -1.39 26.83 6.44
N MET A 393 -2.23 27.04 5.44
CA MET A 393 -1.81 26.89 4.04
C MET A 393 -0.73 27.92 3.64
N LYS A 394 -0.78 29.15 4.15
CA LYS A 394 0.25 30.18 3.92
C LYS A 394 1.59 29.86 4.59
N ILE A 395 1.57 29.31 5.80
CA ILE A 395 2.80 28.87 6.48
C ILE A 395 3.47 27.78 5.64
N ILE A 396 2.69 26.78 5.18
CA ILE A 396 3.19 25.69 4.35
C ILE A 396 3.81 26.23 3.06
N TYR A 397 3.13 27.16 2.38
CA TYR A 397 3.61 27.77 1.14
C TYR A 397 4.91 28.57 1.35
N ASN A 398 4.95 29.46 2.31
CA ASN A 398 6.11 30.32 2.59
C ASN A 398 7.37 29.50 2.90
N ASP A 399 7.22 28.44 3.67
CA ASP A 399 8.34 27.55 4.00
C ASP A 399 8.78 26.71 2.80
N SER A 400 7.87 26.31 1.91
CA SER A 400 8.20 25.55 0.69
C SER A 400 9.01 26.40 -0.30
N ILE A 401 8.60 27.66 -0.52
CA ILE A 401 9.29 28.57 -1.46
C ILE A 401 10.65 29.01 -0.91
N SER A 402 10.80 29.18 0.40
CA SER A 402 12.05 29.62 1.00
C SER A 402 13.18 28.60 0.92
N GLY A 403 12.93 27.41 0.39
CA GLY A 403 13.94 26.32 0.29
C GLY A 403 14.42 25.82 1.67
N LYS A 404 13.68 26.12 2.72
CA LYS A 404 14.04 25.69 4.06
C LYS A 404 13.92 24.18 4.18
N LYS A 405 15.05 23.50 4.36
CA LYS A 405 15.16 22.06 4.64
C LYS A 405 14.41 21.60 5.91
N ASN A 406 13.64 22.45 6.55
CA ASN A 406 12.96 22.20 7.83
C ASN A 406 11.44 22.29 7.76
N ASN A 407 10.84 22.30 6.55
CA ASN A 407 9.40 22.31 6.42
C ASN A 407 8.84 20.88 6.58
N PRO A 408 8.11 20.58 7.68
CA PRO A 408 7.63 19.24 7.98
C PRO A 408 6.51 18.74 7.03
N PHE A 409 6.01 19.58 6.14
CA PHE A 409 4.98 19.22 5.15
C PHE A 409 5.56 18.88 3.78
N SER A 410 6.83 19.14 3.54
CA SER A 410 7.49 18.92 2.26
C SER A 410 8.90 18.34 2.34
N TYR A 411 9.47 18.20 3.54
CA TYR A 411 10.80 17.66 3.76
C TYR A 411 10.78 16.62 4.87
N SER A 412 11.38 15.44 4.61
CA SER A 412 11.43 14.30 5.55
C SER A 412 10.05 13.97 6.16
N THR A 413 9.02 13.98 5.32
CA THR A 413 7.62 13.86 5.74
C THR A 413 7.32 12.53 6.42
N GLY A 414 8.13 11.50 6.14
CA GLY A 414 8.03 10.15 6.71
C GLY A 414 8.57 10.01 8.14
N THR A 415 9.26 11.03 8.68
CA THR A 415 9.86 10.94 10.03
C THR A 415 8.86 11.21 11.14
N ILE A 416 9.04 10.53 12.28
CA ILE A 416 8.24 10.74 13.50
C ILE A 416 8.32 12.21 13.94
N GLU A 417 9.49 12.82 13.85
CA GLU A 417 9.71 14.23 14.21
C GLU A 417 8.88 15.17 13.33
N SER A 418 8.95 14.99 12.00
CA SER A 418 8.17 15.79 11.05
C SER A 418 6.66 15.58 11.23
N MET A 419 6.22 14.34 11.48
CA MET A 419 4.82 14.03 11.78
C MET A 419 4.32 14.79 12.99
N LYS A 420 5.05 14.73 14.11
CA LYS A 420 4.71 15.46 15.34
C LYS A 420 4.70 16.97 15.13
N LYS A 421 5.70 17.50 14.43
CA LYS A 421 5.85 18.93 14.17
C LYS A 421 4.71 19.48 13.33
N ARG A 422 4.38 18.85 12.18
CA ARG A 422 3.28 19.33 11.34
C ARG A 422 1.90 19.19 12.00
N PHE A 423 1.70 18.11 12.77
CA PHE A 423 0.48 17.93 13.52
C PHE A 423 0.33 19.03 14.62
N SER A 424 1.41 19.35 15.34
CA SER A 424 1.42 20.43 16.34
C SER A 424 1.09 21.77 15.69
N ILE A 425 1.72 22.13 14.57
CA ILE A 425 1.42 23.36 13.82
C ILE A 425 -0.08 23.47 13.51
N CYS A 426 -0.67 22.41 12.95
CA CYS A 426 -2.11 22.41 12.66
C CYS A 426 -2.95 22.56 13.94
N LYS A 427 -2.57 21.87 15.01
CA LYS A 427 -3.29 21.86 16.30
C LYS A 427 -3.26 23.22 17.01
N ASP A 428 -2.11 23.90 17.00
CA ASP A 428 -1.92 25.19 17.67
C ASP A 428 -2.73 26.29 16.94
N ILE A 429 -2.65 26.32 15.61
CA ILE A 429 -3.45 27.27 14.80
C ILE A 429 -4.95 27.00 14.94
N ILE A 430 -5.38 25.74 14.92
CA ILE A 430 -6.80 25.38 15.10
C ILE A 430 -7.33 25.84 16.46
N ARG A 431 -6.52 25.80 17.50
CA ARG A 431 -6.88 26.25 18.85
C ARG A 431 -6.82 27.76 19.02
N GLY A 432 -6.06 28.45 18.16
CA GLY A 432 -5.78 29.87 18.28
C GLY A 432 -4.76 30.20 19.37
N GLU A 433 -3.82 29.27 19.56
CA GLU A 433 -2.66 29.41 20.45
C GLU A 433 -1.45 29.89 19.67
#